data_84f242f09a64064f4b4ce0e4bb2a540e
#
_entry.id   84f242f09a64064f4b4ce0e4bb2a540e
#
_cell.length_a   1.000
_cell.length_b   1.000
_cell.length_c   1.000
_cell.angle_alpha   90.00
_cell.angle_beta   90.00
_cell.angle_gamma   90.00
#
_symmetry.space_group_name_H-M   'P 1'
#
loop_
_entity.id
_entity.type
_entity.pdbx_description
1 polymer ?
#
loop_
_entity_poly.entity_id
_entity_poly.type
_entity_poly.pdbx_seq_one_letter_code
_entity_poly.pdbx_strand_id
1 'polypeptide(L)'
;MSNTEKITKVAVVGALDEEVAHIASALENVSHDRSASLNVSCGTLNSADGSKIEVAATVGGMGLVNAAATVQYLIDAYNPQAVIFSGIAGNLNKNLHTNDVVLGKTVKYLDTDMRLIGQWKPFASEFHSDDYLLQVASKVLTDMKITHIAGTIASGGYFVDSPEKVAEVIAATQADAVEMEGAAVLHVAARNDVPALIVRAMSDNADTKYEDFHTFDISEYADTAAKITVNILRNL
;
A
#
# COMPACT_ATOMS: atom_id res chain seq x y z
N MET A 1 -28.97 -4.76 -4.77
CA MET A 1 -28.11 -4.17 -5.81
C MET A 1 -27.55 -2.91 -5.17
N SER A 2 -26.35 -2.97 -4.61
CA SER A 2 -25.67 -1.77 -4.08
C SER A 2 -25.27 -0.92 -5.29
N ASN A 3 -25.81 0.29 -5.34
CA ASN A 3 -25.33 1.32 -6.25
C ASN A 3 -23.91 1.67 -5.75
N THR A 4 -22.90 0.95 -6.19
CA THR A 4 -21.51 1.31 -5.90
C THR A 4 -21.27 2.60 -6.65
N GLU A 5 -21.25 3.70 -5.92
CA GLU A 5 -20.88 5.00 -6.46
C GLU A 5 -19.48 4.89 -7.08
N LYS A 6 -19.30 5.38 -8.30
CA LYS A 6 -18.03 5.27 -9.01
C LYS A 6 -16.95 6.03 -8.23
N ILE A 7 -15.80 5.37 -8.01
CA ILE A 7 -14.65 6.02 -7.38
C ILE A 7 -14.01 6.97 -8.41
N THR A 8 -14.00 8.25 -8.08
CA THR A 8 -13.44 9.33 -8.92
C THR A 8 -12.38 10.15 -8.19
N LYS A 9 -12.14 9.88 -6.92
CA LYS A 9 -11.17 10.60 -6.09
C LYS A 9 -10.40 9.65 -5.19
N VAL A 10 -9.08 9.58 -5.37
CA VAL A 10 -8.22 8.60 -4.70
C VAL A 10 -7.02 9.29 -4.08
N ALA A 11 -6.69 8.94 -2.84
CA ALA A 11 -5.40 9.25 -2.24
C ALA A 11 -4.43 8.09 -2.46
N VAL A 12 -3.19 8.39 -2.85
CA VAL A 12 -2.13 7.42 -3.04
C VAL A 12 -0.95 7.76 -2.14
N VAL A 13 -0.45 6.78 -1.42
CA VAL A 13 0.69 6.93 -0.51
C VAL A 13 1.75 5.88 -0.84
N GLY A 14 3.02 6.28 -0.81
CA GLY A 14 4.17 5.40 -0.72
C GLY A 14 5.03 5.80 0.47
N ALA A 15 5.93 4.95 0.89
CA ALA A 15 6.89 5.26 1.96
C ALA A 15 8.13 5.98 1.44
N LEU A 16 8.51 5.74 0.18
CA LEU A 16 9.74 6.19 -0.46
C LEU A 16 9.45 7.02 -1.71
N ASP A 17 10.40 7.87 -2.10
CA ASP A 17 10.27 8.73 -3.29
C ASP A 17 10.08 7.90 -4.58
N GLU A 18 10.80 6.80 -4.70
CA GLU A 18 10.74 5.89 -5.85
C GLU A 18 9.35 5.27 -6.04
N GLU A 19 8.63 5.01 -4.93
CA GLU A 19 7.29 4.42 -4.95
C GLU A 19 6.22 5.38 -5.47
N VAL A 20 6.45 6.69 -5.38
CA VAL A 20 5.47 7.74 -5.74
C VAL A 20 5.84 8.48 -7.03
N ALA A 21 7.12 8.55 -7.37
CA ALA A 21 7.61 9.36 -8.49
C ALA A 21 6.90 9.04 -9.82
N HIS A 22 6.74 7.76 -10.16
CA HIS A 22 6.05 7.35 -11.39
C HIS A 22 4.56 7.73 -11.36
N ILE A 23 3.90 7.59 -10.20
CA ILE A 23 2.49 7.94 -10.01
C ILE A 23 2.32 9.45 -10.25
N ALA A 24 3.13 10.28 -9.58
CA ALA A 24 3.08 11.72 -9.72
C ALA A 24 3.36 12.18 -11.17
N SER A 25 4.30 11.52 -11.86
CA SER A 25 4.63 11.82 -13.25
C SER A 25 3.53 11.45 -14.26
N ALA A 26 2.66 10.51 -13.92
CA ALA A 26 1.53 10.09 -14.74
C ALA A 26 0.31 11.02 -14.64
N LEU A 27 0.28 11.93 -13.66
CA LEU A 27 -0.82 12.87 -13.47
C LEU A 27 -0.81 14.01 -14.49
N GLU A 28 -1.99 14.44 -14.89
CA GLU A 28 -2.23 15.66 -15.69
C GLU A 28 -2.66 16.79 -14.76
N ASN A 29 -2.41 18.05 -15.18
CA ASN A 29 -2.81 19.27 -14.46
C ASN A 29 -2.30 19.31 -13.02
N VAL A 30 -1.05 18.95 -12.81
CA VAL A 30 -0.45 18.78 -11.49
C VAL A 30 -0.33 20.11 -10.75
N SER A 31 -0.77 20.12 -9.50
CA SER A 31 -0.45 21.13 -8.49
C SER A 31 0.24 20.46 -7.30
N HIS A 32 0.93 21.23 -6.50
CA HIS A 32 1.64 20.73 -5.32
C HIS A 32 1.19 21.50 -4.08
N ASP A 33 0.71 20.74 -3.09
CA ASP A 33 0.37 21.26 -1.78
C ASP A 33 1.42 20.83 -0.75
N ARG A 34 1.76 21.74 0.16
CA ARG A 34 2.69 21.46 1.25
C ARG A 34 2.00 21.53 2.59
N SER A 35 2.16 20.48 3.41
CA SER A 35 1.69 20.46 4.79
C SER A 35 2.67 19.69 5.65
N ALA A 36 3.21 20.33 6.67
CA ALA A 36 4.29 19.78 7.50
C ALA A 36 5.46 19.28 6.62
N SER A 37 5.81 17.99 6.73
CA SER A 37 6.85 17.36 5.89
C SER A 37 6.34 16.84 4.55
N LEU A 38 5.01 16.87 4.31
CA LEU A 38 4.41 16.29 3.12
C LEU A 38 4.44 17.27 1.94
N ASN A 39 4.73 16.73 0.75
CA ASN A 39 4.57 17.40 -0.53
C ASN A 39 3.59 16.57 -1.36
N VAL A 40 2.33 17.01 -1.44
CA VAL A 40 1.26 16.28 -2.09
C VAL A 40 1.14 16.72 -3.54
N SER A 41 1.30 15.80 -4.47
CA SER A 41 1.04 16.02 -5.89
C SER A 41 -0.44 15.75 -6.18
N CYS A 42 -1.19 16.79 -6.51
CA CYS A 42 -2.60 16.71 -6.88
C CYS A 42 -2.77 16.85 -8.37
N GLY A 43 -3.52 15.96 -8.99
CA GLY A 43 -3.74 16.01 -10.45
C GLY A 43 -4.85 15.05 -10.86
N THR A 44 -4.95 14.82 -12.17
CA THR A 44 -5.97 13.92 -12.73
C THR A 44 -5.35 12.82 -13.59
N LEU A 45 -6.00 11.66 -13.64
CA LEU A 45 -5.73 10.59 -14.60
C LEU A 45 -6.99 10.33 -15.43
N ASN A 46 -6.78 9.99 -16.71
CA ASN A 46 -7.87 9.48 -17.55
C ASN A 46 -8.09 7.99 -17.26
N SER A 47 -9.31 7.63 -16.86
CA SER A 47 -9.74 6.24 -16.71
C SER A 47 -9.93 5.58 -18.07
N ALA A 48 -9.96 4.26 -18.10
CA ALA A 48 -10.15 3.46 -19.32
C ALA A 48 -11.50 3.73 -20.02
N ASP A 49 -12.52 4.17 -19.27
CA ASP A 49 -13.83 4.55 -19.82
C ASP A 49 -13.93 6.02 -20.27
N GLY A 50 -12.81 6.78 -20.19
CA GLY A 50 -12.73 8.19 -20.58
C GLY A 50 -13.13 9.18 -19.48
N SER A 51 -13.53 8.72 -18.29
CA SER A 51 -13.76 9.60 -17.14
C SER A 51 -12.43 10.03 -16.50
N LYS A 52 -12.47 11.05 -15.66
CA LYS A 52 -11.31 11.52 -14.91
C LYS A 52 -11.34 11.05 -13.46
N ILE A 53 -10.17 10.69 -12.98
CA ILE A 53 -9.95 10.36 -11.57
C ILE A 53 -9.03 11.44 -10.99
N GLU A 54 -9.48 12.09 -9.92
CA GLU A 54 -8.67 13.00 -9.12
C GLU A 54 -7.76 12.18 -8.20
N VAL A 55 -6.47 12.51 -8.20
CA VAL A 55 -5.47 11.81 -7.40
C VAL A 55 -4.69 12.80 -6.55
N ALA A 56 -4.57 12.50 -5.26
CA ALA A 56 -3.64 13.15 -4.35
C ALA A 56 -2.57 12.13 -3.95
N ALA A 57 -1.34 12.30 -4.44
CA ALA A 57 -0.24 11.36 -4.23
C ALA A 57 0.88 11.99 -3.40
N THR A 58 1.41 11.28 -2.40
CA THR A 58 2.50 11.78 -1.56
C THR A 58 3.38 10.67 -1.01
N VAL A 59 4.63 11.02 -0.72
CA VAL A 59 5.54 10.22 0.09
C VAL A 59 5.25 10.50 1.56
N GLY A 60 4.91 9.46 2.30
CA GLY A 60 4.60 9.54 3.74
C GLY A 60 5.83 9.36 4.63
N GLY A 61 6.87 8.70 4.14
CA GLY A 61 8.00 8.21 4.93
C GLY A 61 7.74 6.82 5.54
N MET A 62 8.82 6.12 5.85
CA MET A 62 8.76 4.77 6.40
C MET A 62 8.16 4.71 7.80
N GLY A 63 7.47 3.62 8.10
CA GLY A 63 7.00 3.21 9.41
C GLY A 63 5.56 3.59 9.74
N LEU A 64 5.02 2.87 10.71
CA LEU A 64 3.59 2.91 11.10
C LEU A 64 3.09 4.31 11.44
N VAL A 65 3.89 5.11 12.17
CA VAL A 65 3.49 6.46 12.62
C VAL A 65 3.39 7.42 11.44
N ASN A 66 4.38 7.40 10.54
CA ASN A 66 4.39 8.23 9.35
C ASN A 66 3.22 7.88 8.42
N ALA A 67 3.00 6.59 8.18
CA ALA A 67 1.88 6.10 7.38
C ALA A 67 0.53 6.52 7.96
N ALA A 68 0.31 6.32 9.27
CA ALA A 68 -0.92 6.70 9.95
C ALA A 68 -1.21 8.20 9.86
N ALA A 69 -0.21 9.03 10.16
CA ALA A 69 -0.33 10.49 10.12
C ALA A 69 -0.63 11.00 8.70
N THR A 70 0.06 10.44 7.70
CA THR A 70 -0.12 10.81 6.30
C THR A 70 -1.51 10.44 5.79
N VAL A 71 -1.98 9.22 6.06
CA VAL A 71 -3.31 8.77 5.61
C VAL A 71 -4.41 9.58 6.28
N GLN A 72 -4.32 9.87 7.59
CA GLN A 72 -5.31 10.71 8.25
C GLN A 72 -5.33 12.12 7.64
N TYR A 73 -4.16 12.72 7.40
CA TYR A 73 -4.08 14.02 6.74
C TYR A 73 -4.74 14.02 5.35
N LEU A 74 -4.45 13.00 4.51
CA LEU A 74 -5.03 12.93 3.18
C LEU A 74 -6.56 12.76 3.22
N ILE A 75 -7.08 11.97 4.16
CA ILE A 75 -8.52 11.80 4.34
C ILE A 75 -9.17 13.13 4.71
N ASP A 76 -8.61 13.86 5.68
CA ASP A 76 -9.17 15.12 6.15
C ASP A 76 -9.05 16.25 5.12
N ALA A 77 -7.90 16.35 4.43
CA ALA A 77 -7.62 17.45 3.51
C ALA A 77 -8.26 17.27 2.13
N TYR A 78 -8.32 16.03 1.63
CA TYR A 78 -8.72 15.75 0.25
C TYR A 78 -10.05 14.99 0.14
N ASN A 79 -10.58 14.44 1.24
CA ASN A 79 -11.82 13.66 1.27
C ASN A 79 -11.88 12.61 0.13
N PRO A 80 -10.91 11.68 0.04
CA PRO A 80 -10.87 10.67 -1.00
C PRO A 80 -11.94 9.60 -0.78
N GLN A 81 -12.43 9.01 -1.86
CA GLN A 81 -13.34 7.86 -1.82
C GLN A 81 -12.60 6.54 -1.61
N ALA A 82 -11.28 6.53 -1.84
CA ALA A 82 -10.42 5.38 -1.58
C ALA A 82 -8.98 5.82 -1.29
N VAL A 83 -8.25 4.98 -0.55
CA VAL A 83 -6.80 5.11 -0.32
C VAL A 83 -6.09 3.91 -0.92
N ILE A 84 -5.03 4.14 -1.69
CA ILE A 84 -4.13 3.09 -2.17
C ILE A 84 -2.74 3.33 -1.58
N PHE A 85 -2.20 2.31 -0.92
CA PHE A 85 -0.81 2.31 -0.47
C PHE A 85 0.00 1.42 -1.41
N SER A 86 0.94 2.03 -2.13
CA SER A 86 1.77 1.39 -3.13
C SER A 86 3.23 1.35 -2.68
N GLY A 87 3.88 0.20 -2.79
CA GLY A 87 5.28 0.09 -2.42
C GLY A 87 5.84 -1.31 -2.54
N ILE A 88 6.99 -1.51 -1.92
CA ILE A 88 7.73 -2.78 -1.90
C ILE A 88 7.55 -3.51 -0.57
N ALA A 89 7.91 -4.80 -0.55
CA ALA A 89 7.92 -5.63 0.67
C ALA A 89 8.90 -6.80 0.54
N GLY A 90 9.38 -7.30 1.67
CA GLY A 90 10.11 -8.56 1.74
C GLY A 90 9.17 -9.76 1.55
N ASN A 91 9.56 -10.68 0.67
CA ASN A 91 8.80 -11.89 0.36
C ASN A 91 8.97 -12.95 1.46
N LEU A 92 7.86 -13.48 1.95
CA LEU A 92 7.83 -14.60 2.91
C LEU A 92 7.25 -15.89 2.30
N ASN A 93 6.73 -15.83 1.07
CA ASN A 93 6.06 -16.94 0.40
C ASN A 93 6.99 -17.61 -0.63
N LYS A 94 7.31 -18.87 -0.41
CA LYS A 94 8.24 -19.65 -1.26
C LYS A 94 7.79 -19.82 -2.71
N ASN A 95 6.53 -19.55 -3.01
CA ASN A 95 5.97 -19.66 -4.37
C ASN A 95 6.00 -18.32 -5.12
N LEU A 96 6.45 -17.25 -4.48
CA LEU A 96 6.62 -15.94 -5.07
C LEU A 96 8.10 -15.61 -5.26
N HIS A 97 8.37 -14.74 -6.22
CA HIS A 97 9.70 -14.26 -6.57
C HIS A 97 9.72 -12.74 -6.54
N THR A 98 10.88 -12.15 -6.67
CA THR A 98 11.03 -10.70 -6.87
C THR A 98 10.22 -10.25 -8.10
N ASN A 99 9.62 -9.05 -8.00
CA ASN A 99 8.64 -8.50 -8.94
C ASN A 99 7.24 -9.18 -8.96
N ASP A 100 7.03 -10.30 -8.28
CA ASP A 100 5.67 -10.79 -8.01
C ASP A 100 4.97 -9.85 -7.02
N VAL A 101 3.64 -9.89 -6.96
CA VAL A 101 2.85 -8.92 -6.18
C VAL A 101 2.00 -9.62 -5.13
N VAL A 102 2.00 -9.07 -3.92
CA VAL A 102 1.02 -9.39 -2.89
C VAL A 102 0.04 -8.21 -2.75
N LEU A 103 -1.22 -8.47 -3.03
CA LEU A 103 -2.33 -7.58 -2.64
C LEU A 103 -2.71 -7.91 -1.19
N GLY A 104 -2.65 -6.93 -0.32
CA GLY A 104 -2.89 -7.12 1.12
C GLY A 104 -4.36 -7.38 1.43
N LYS A 105 -4.88 -8.58 1.09
CA LYS A 105 -6.23 -8.97 1.47
C LYS A 105 -6.43 -8.91 2.98
N THR A 106 -5.48 -9.44 3.73
CA THR A 106 -5.43 -9.33 5.18
C THR A 106 -4.11 -8.67 5.58
N VAL A 107 -4.14 -7.70 6.48
CA VAL A 107 -2.93 -7.05 6.99
C VAL A 107 -2.95 -7.06 8.50
N LYS A 108 -1.84 -7.48 9.10
CA LYS A 108 -1.70 -7.67 10.54
C LYS A 108 -0.55 -6.85 11.09
N TYR A 109 -0.71 -6.28 12.27
CA TYR A 109 0.44 -5.78 13.03
C TYR A 109 1.31 -6.95 13.48
N LEU A 110 2.62 -6.76 13.37
CA LEU A 110 3.63 -7.74 13.75
C LEU A 110 4.00 -7.65 15.24
N ASP A 111 4.08 -6.44 15.77
CA ASP A 111 4.64 -6.10 17.09
C ASP A 111 3.67 -5.30 17.98
N THR A 112 2.37 -5.35 17.68
CA THR A 112 1.34 -4.63 18.43
C THR A 112 0.39 -5.58 19.14
N ASP A 113 0.16 -5.35 20.43
CA ASP A 113 -0.82 -6.14 21.20
C ASP A 113 -2.26 -5.75 20.85
N MET A 114 -2.82 -6.42 19.88
CA MET A 114 -4.19 -6.17 19.39
C MET A 114 -5.27 -6.53 20.41
N ARG A 115 -4.96 -7.26 21.48
CA ARG A 115 -5.92 -7.47 22.59
C ARG A 115 -6.27 -6.17 23.28
N LEU A 116 -5.35 -5.19 23.28
CA LEU A 116 -5.55 -3.86 23.84
C LEU A 116 -6.04 -2.87 22.78
N ILE A 117 -5.31 -2.76 21.66
CA ILE A 117 -5.59 -1.77 20.61
C ILE A 117 -6.92 -2.07 19.91
N GLY A 118 -7.25 -3.34 19.69
CA GLY A 118 -8.50 -3.77 19.07
C GLY A 118 -9.77 -3.48 19.88
N GLN A 119 -9.65 -2.98 21.13
CA GLN A 119 -10.79 -2.52 21.93
C GLN A 119 -11.30 -1.14 21.52
N TRP A 120 -10.61 -0.45 20.63
CA TRP A 120 -10.99 0.85 20.11
C TRP A 120 -11.44 0.73 18.65
N LYS A 121 -12.26 1.70 18.17
CA LYS A 121 -12.70 1.72 16.78
C LYS A 121 -11.48 1.58 15.84
N PRO A 122 -11.50 0.68 14.86
CA PRO A 122 -12.65 -0.06 14.29
C PRO A 122 -12.98 -1.39 14.99
N PHE A 123 -12.49 -1.68 16.17
CA PHE A 123 -12.76 -2.90 16.95
C PHE A 123 -12.31 -4.18 16.23
N ALA A 124 -11.14 -4.13 15.59
CA ALA A 124 -10.58 -5.21 14.80
C ALA A 124 -9.24 -5.69 15.37
N SER A 125 -8.91 -6.96 15.16
CA SER A 125 -7.60 -7.54 15.46
C SER A 125 -6.68 -7.65 14.25
N GLU A 126 -7.23 -7.53 13.05
CA GLU A 126 -6.56 -7.48 11.76
C GLU A 126 -7.37 -6.60 10.80
N PHE A 127 -6.77 -6.18 9.71
CA PHE A 127 -7.38 -5.25 8.77
C PHE A 127 -7.46 -5.86 7.37
N HIS A 128 -8.40 -5.38 6.56
CA HIS A 128 -8.65 -5.92 5.23
C HIS A 128 -8.69 -4.81 4.19
N SER A 129 -8.10 -5.05 3.04
CA SER A 129 -8.35 -4.21 1.87
C SER A 129 -9.78 -4.40 1.38
N ASP A 130 -10.30 -3.37 0.75
CA ASP A 130 -11.65 -3.38 0.17
C ASP A 130 -11.77 -4.42 -0.96
N ASP A 131 -12.85 -5.19 -0.97
CA ASP A 131 -13.06 -6.29 -1.91
C ASP A 131 -13.17 -5.82 -3.37
N TYR A 132 -13.78 -4.66 -3.62
CA TYR A 132 -13.88 -4.11 -4.97
C TYR A 132 -12.50 -3.67 -5.49
N LEU A 133 -11.74 -2.96 -4.66
CA LEU A 133 -10.38 -2.55 -5.00
C LEU A 133 -9.46 -3.76 -5.24
N LEU A 134 -9.58 -4.81 -4.44
CA LEU A 134 -8.86 -6.08 -4.64
C LEU A 134 -9.21 -6.73 -5.99
N GLN A 135 -10.50 -6.78 -6.35
CA GLN A 135 -10.94 -7.34 -7.63
C GLN A 135 -10.39 -6.55 -8.82
N VAL A 136 -10.45 -5.21 -8.78
CA VAL A 136 -9.89 -4.34 -9.82
C VAL A 136 -8.38 -4.57 -9.93
N ALA A 137 -7.65 -4.56 -8.81
CA ALA A 137 -6.21 -4.76 -8.79
C ALA A 137 -5.81 -6.14 -9.34
N SER A 138 -6.49 -7.21 -8.92
CA SER A 138 -6.20 -8.57 -9.40
C SER A 138 -6.46 -8.71 -10.90
N LYS A 139 -7.54 -8.08 -11.42
CA LYS A 139 -7.79 -8.06 -12.86
C LYS A 139 -6.68 -7.34 -13.62
N VAL A 140 -6.25 -6.16 -13.14
CA VAL A 140 -5.17 -5.38 -13.74
C VAL A 140 -3.87 -6.20 -13.78
N LEU A 141 -3.50 -6.84 -12.69
CA LEU A 141 -2.29 -7.67 -12.62
C LEU A 141 -2.36 -8.86 -13.57
N THR A 142 -3.54 -9.48 -13.71
CA THR A 142 -3.78 -10.57 -14.69
C THR A 142 -3.58 -10.07 -16.11
N ASP A 143 -4.16 -8.91 -16.45
CA ASP A 143 -4.06 -8.30 -17.79
C ASP A 143 -2.60 -7.89 -18.09
N MET A 144 -1.84 -7.45 -17.09
CA MET A 144 -0.40 -7.14 -17.16
C MET A 144 0.48 -8.40 -17.17
N LYS A 145 -0.07 -9.59 -16.95
CA LYS A 145 0.65 -10.87 -16.83
C LYS A 145 1.67 -10.90 -15.69
N ILE A 146 1.35 -10.22 -14.59
CA ILE A 146 2.17 -10.20 -13.37
C ILE A 146 1.65 -11.28 -12.43
N THR A 147 2.53 -12.13 -11.94
CA THR A 147 2.23 -13.12 -10.90
C THR A 147 1.81 -12.40 -9.63
N HIS A 148 0.67 -12.78 -9.07
CA HIS A 148 0.18 -12.14 -7.87
C HIS A 148 -0.72 -13.04 -7.02
N ILE A 149 -0.83 -12.70 -5.77
CA ILE A 149 -1.80 -13.27 -4.83
C ILE A 149 -2.53 -12.17 -4.04
N ALA A 150 -3.76 -12.47 -3.63
CA ALA A 150 -4.44 -11.74 -2.56
C ALA A 150 -4.13 -12.44 -1.23
N GLY A 151 -3.09 -11.97 -0.54
CA GLY A 151 -2.47 -12.65 0.59
C GLY A 151 -2.51 -11.87 1.90
N THR A 152 -1.77 -12.39 2.87
CA THR A 152 -1.58 -11.76 4.18
C THR A 152 -0.26 -10.99 4.20
N ILE A 153 -0.30 -9.74 4.69
CA ILE A 153 0.88 -8.90 4.88
C ILE A 153 1.05 -8.64 6.39
N ALA A 154 2.29 -8.75 6.88
CA ALA A 154 2.67 -8.36 8.23
C ALA A 154 3.34 -6.98 8.21
N SER A 155 2.88 -6.07 9.08
CA SER A 155 3.46 -4.72 9.22
C SER A 155 4.06 -4.53 10.60
N GLY A 156 5.32 -4.13 10.68
CA GLY A 156 6.01 -3.94 11.95
C GLY A 156 6.87 -2.71 12.05
N GLY A 157 7.30 -2.39 13.27
CA GLY A 157 8.16 -1.26 13.57
C GLY A 157 9.66 -1.57 13.43
N TYR A 158 10.04 -2.72 12.88
CA TYR A 158 11.44 -3.12 12.71
C TYR A 158 11.66 -3.86 11.38
N PHE A 159 12.90 -3.84 10.92
CA PHE A 159 13.32 -4.48 9.69
C PHE A 159 13.53 -5.98 9.88
N VAL A 160 12.94 -6.80 9.02
CA VAL A 160 13.08 -8.27 9.03
C VAL A 160 14.20 -8.64 8.06
N ASP A 161 15.34 -9.10 8.59
CA ASP A 161 16.62 -9.24 7.88
C ASP A 161 17.36 -10.56 8.22
N SER A 162 16.67 -11.52 8.82
CA SER A 162 17.28 -12.81 9.12
C SER A 162 16.27 -13.96 9.02
N PRO A 163 16.73 -15.18 8.73
CA PRO A 163 15.87 -16.38 8.67
C PRO A 163 15.10 -16.62 9.97
N GLU A 164 15.67 -16.29 11.12
CA GLU A 164 15.04 -16.45 12.44
C GLU A 164 13.84 -15.50 12.55
N LYS A 165 14.04 -14.20 12.24
CA LYS A 165 12.95 -13.21 12.22
C LYS A 165 11.86 -13.58 11.22
N VAL A 166 12.24 -14.04 10.01
CA VAL A 166 11.29 -14.54 9.02
C VAL A 166 10.43 -15.67 9.59
N ALA A 167 11.05 -16.65 10.24
CA ALA A 167 10.32 -17.76 10.85
C ALA A 167 9.36 -17.30 11.96
N GLU A 168 9.78 -16.34 12.79
CA GLU A 168 8.95 -15.75 13.84
C GLU A 168 7.75 -15.01 13.25
N VAL A 169 7.96 -14.20 12.22
CA VAL A 169 6.88 -13.45 11.53
C VAL A 169 5.86 -14.42 10.93
N ILE A 170 6.32 -15.44 10.21
CA ILE A 170 5.43 -16.44 9.60
C ILE A 170 4.65 -17.20 10.69
N ALA A 171 5.30 -17.61 11.77
CA ALA A 171 4.65 -18.33 12.87
C ALA A 171 3.56 -17.47 13.55
N ALA A 172 3.80 -16.16 13.73
CA ALA A 172 2.89 -15.25 14.39
C ALA A 172 1.72 -14.80 13.51
N THR A 173 1.96 -14.57 12.21
CA THR A 173 1.02 -13.88 11.34
C THR A 173 0.50 -14.70 10.18
N GLN A 174 1.22 -15.76 9.78
CA GLN A 174 1.00 -16.52 8.53
C GLN A 174 1.09 -15.62 7.28
N ALA A 175 1.95 -14.59 7.32
CA ALA A 175 2.07 -13.63 6.26
C ALA A 175 2.83 -14.17 5.04
N ASP A 176 2.44 -13.68 3.86
CA ASP A 176 3.08 -13.89 2.57
C ASP A 176 4.16 -12.84 2.27
N ALA A 177 4.04 -11.68 2.92
CA ALA A 177 4.97 -10.56 2.80
C ALA A 177 5.10 -9.77 4.10
N VAL A 178 6.21 -9.06 4.28
CA VAL A 178 6.47 -8.21 5.43
C VAL A 178 6.91 -6.80 5.00
N GLU A 179 6.39 -5.79 5.67
CA GLU A 179 6.69 -4.38 5.44
C GLU A 179 6.43 -3.55 6.71
N MET A 180 6.40 -2.22 6.63
CA MET A 180 6.40 -1.38 7.83
C MET A 180 5.24 -0.37 7.92
N GLU A 181 4.20 -0.43 7.07
CA GLU A 181 3.17 0.62 6.97
C GLU A 181 1.72 0.13 6.84
N GLY A 182 1.49 -0.93 6.07
CA GLY A 182 0.17 -1.32 5.57
C GLY A 182 -0.90 -1.50 6.65
N ALA A 183 -0.54 -2.06 7.81
CA ALA A 183 -1.49 -2.21 8.92
C ALA A 183 -1.95 -0.84 9.45
N ALA A 184 -1.05 0.14 9.55
CA ALA A 184 -1.40 1.49 9.98
C ALA A 184 -2.29 2.21 8.95
N VAL A 185 -2.02 2.02 7.66
CA VAL A 185 -2.84 2.55 6.56
C VAL A 185 -4.27 2.04 6.65
N LEU A 186 -4.45 0.70 6.67
CA LEU A 186 -5.79 0.11 6.74
C LEU A 186 -6.49 0.40 8.07
N HIS A 187 -5.75 0.48 9.17
CA HIS A 187 -6.31 0.84 10.46
C HIS A 187 -6.90 2.26 10.43
N VAL A 188 -6.16 3.24 9.91
CA VAL A 188 -6.65 4.62 9.81
C VAL A 188 -7.80 4.71 8.81
N ALA A 189 -7.72 4.06 7.65
CA ALA A 189 -8.78 4.02 6.66
C ALA A 189 -10.08 3.43 7.25
N ALA A 190 -9.99 2.30 7.96
CA ALA A 190 -11.12 1.67 8.63
C ALA A 190 -11.74 2.54 9.75
N ARG A 191 -10.93 3.33 10.47
CA ARG A 191 -11.44 4.30 11.46
C ARG A 191 -12.29 5.40 10.85
N ASN A 192 -12.01 5.74 9.59
CA ASN A 192 -12.66 6.80 8.84
C ASN A 192 -13.73 6.27 7.87
N ASP A 193 -13.98 4.96 7.88
CA ASP A 193 -14.91 4.28 6.96
C ASP A 193 -14.57 4.53 5.47
N VAL A 194 -13.26 4.67 5.15
CA VAL A 194 -12.73 4.87 3.79
C VAL A 194 -12.18 3.55 3.25
N PRO A 195 -12.64 3.07 2.07
CA PRO A 195 -12.06 1.92 1.40
C PRO A 195 -10.56 2.08 1.15
N ALA A 196 -9.78 1.02 1.35
CA ALA A 196 -8.34 1.10 1.08
C ALA A 196 -7.78 -0.20 0.51
N LEU A 197 -6.63 -0.09 -0.17
CA LEU A 197 -5.91 -1.20 -0.80
C LEU A 197 -4.42 -1.09 -0.52
N ILE A 198 -3.79 -2.22 -0.18
CA ILE A 198 -2.34 -2.35 -0.07
C ILE A 198 -1.81 -3.15 -1.27
N VAL A 199 -0.86 -2.56 -1.99
CA VAL A 199 -0.16 -3.15 -3.14
C VAL A 199 1.32 -3.23 -2.83
N ARG A 200 1.90 -4.44 -2.88
CA ARG A 200 3.32 -4.66 -2.59
C ARG A 200 3.98 -5.49 -3.68
N ALA A 201 5.01 -4.93 -4.34
CA ALA A 201 5.92 -5.68 -5.19
C ALA A 201 7.04 -6.27 -4.34
N MET A 202 7.36 -7.55 -4.56
CA MET A 202 8.41 -8.23 -3.79
C MET A 202 9.79 -7.73 -4.23
N SER A 203 10.53 -7.10 -3.33
CA SER A 203 11.88 -6.59 -3.60
C SER A 203 12.98 -7.61 -3.31
N ASP A 204 12.78 -8.45 -2.32
CA ASP A 204 13.73 -9.45 -1.83
C ASP A 204 12.98 -10.57 -1.10
N ASN A 205 13.70 -11.55 -0.59
CA ASN A 205 13.12 -12.66 0.18
C ASN A 205 13.16 -12.44 1.70
N ALA A 206 13.16 -11.18 2.15
CA ALA A 206 13.36 -10.77 3.53
C ALA A 206 14.72 -11.28 4.11
N ASP A 207 15.71 -11.44 3.23
CA ASP A 207 17.06 -11.91 3.54
C ASP A 207 18.15 -10.84 3.30
N THR A 208 17.77 -9.68 2.79
CA THR A 208 18.65 -8.52 2.64
C THR A 208 18.93 -7.92 4.03
N LYS A 209 20.22 -7.83 4.40
CA LYS A 209 20.62 -7.24 5.68
C LYS A 209 20.31 -5.75 5.70
N TYR A 210 19.96 -5.24 6.87
CA TYR A 210 19.66 -3.82 7.06
C TYR A 210 20.80 -2.91 6.59
N GLU A 211 22.05 -3.30 6.85
CA GLU A 211 23.25 -2.55 6.44
C GLU A 211 23.40 -2.47 4.92
N ASP A 212 22.93 -3.46 4.20
CA ASP A 212 23.00 -3.55 2.73
C ASP A 212 21.81 -2.83 2.06
N PHE A 213 20.70 -2.65 2.78
CA PHE A 213 19.47 -2.04 2.26
C PHE A 213 19.68 -0.63 1.68
N HIS A 214 20.56 0.17 2.28
CA HIS A 214 20.88 1.52 1.78
C HIS A 214 21.61 1.55 0.43
N THR A 215 22.22 0.43 0.04
CA THR A 215 22.93 0.28 -1.24
C THR A 215 22.14 -0.60 -2.22
N PHE A 216 21.05 -1.20 -1.76
CA PHE A 216 20.15 -2.02 -2.57
C PHE A 216 19.32 -1.13 -3.48
N ASP A 217 19.40 -1.37 -4.79
CA ASP A 217 18.62 -0.61 -5.76
C ASP A 217 17.17 -1.12 -5.80
N ILE A 218 16.29 -0.40 -5.14
CA ILE A 218 14.86 -0.71 -5.08
C ILE A 218 14.07 -0.13 -6.25
N SER A 219 14.70 0.68 -7.11
CA SER A 219 14.01 1.49 -8.13
C SER A 219 13.14 0.65 -9.06
N GLU A 220 13.62 -0.53 -9.47
CA GLU A 220 12.88 -1.44 -10.36
C GLU A 220 11.58 -1.93 -9.73
N TYR A 221 11.63 -2.35 -8.47
CA TYR A 221 10.48 -2.91 -7.75
C TYR A 221 9.48 -1.82 -7.38
N ALA A 222 9.96 -0.67 -6.93
CA ALA A 222 9.14 0.51 -6.64
C ALA A 222 8.45 1.04 -7.89
N ASP A 223 9.15 1.12 -9.03
CA ASP A 223 8.58 1.50 -10.32
C ASP A 223 7.53 0.48 -10.81
N THR A 224 7.76 -0.81 -10.57
CA THR A 224 6.78 -1.87 -10.84
C THR A 224 5.50 -1.64 -10.03
N ALA A 225 5.60 -1.43 -8.72
CA ALA A 225 4.44 -1.16 -7.85
C ALA A 225 3.70 0.12 -8.29
N ALA A 226 4.45 1.18 -8.63
CA ALA A 226 3.87 2.45 -9.07
C ALA A 226 3.15 2.32 -10.42
N LYS A 227 3.71 1.60 -11.41
CA LYS A 227 3.06 1.32 -12.69
C LYS A 227 1.77 0.52 -12.51
N ILE A 228 1.78 -0.48 -11.64
CA ILE A 228 0.59 -1.26 -11.29
C ILE A 228 -0.47 -0.33 -10.72
N THR A 229 -0.11 0.54 -9.77
CA THR A 229 -1.02 1.47 -9.12
C THR A 229 -1.65 2.45 -10.12
N VAL A 230 -0.87 3.00 -11.05
CA VAL A 230 -1.41 3.84 -12.15
C VAL A 230 -2.43 3.08 -13.00
N ASN A 231 -2.17 1.80 -13.31
CA ASN A 231 -3.12 0.98 -14.06
C ASN A 231 -4.36 0.62 -13.24
N ILE A 232 -4.24 0.40 -11.92
CA ILE A 232 -5.40 0.22 -11.03
C ILE A 232 -6.26 1.48 -11.06
N LEU A 233 -5.67 2.66 -10.86
CA LEU A 233 -6.38 3.95 -10.91
C LEU A 233 -7.15 4.12 -12.22
N ARG A 234 -6.55 3.77 -13.36
CA ARG A 234 -7.20 3.87 -14.68
C ARG A 234 -8.37 2.90 -14.88
N ASN A 235 -8.51 1.89 -14.03
CA ASN A 235 -9.56 0.86 -14.13
C ASN A 235 -10.61 0.99 -13.02
N LEU A 236 -10.55 2.06 -12.20
CA LEU A 236 -11.60 2.43 -11.26
C LEU A 236 -12.69 3.23 -11.99
#